data_44906435381dfe46b8ed22aba947f352
#
_entry.id   44906435381dfe46b8ed22aba947f352
#
_cell.length_a   1.000
_cell.length_b   1.000
_cell.length_c   1.000
_cell.angle_alpha   90.00
_cell.angle_beta   90.00
_cell.angle_gamma   90.00
#
_symmetry.space_group_name_H-M   'P 1'
#
loop_
_entity.id
_entity.type
_entity.pdbx_description
1 polymer ?
#
loop_
_entity_poly.entity_id
_entity_poly.type
_entity_poly.pdbx_seq_one_letter_code
_entity_poly.pdbx_strand_id
1 'polypeptide(L)'
;NYMGLCPFHKEKSGSFCVSPDKQIFHCFGCGVGGNVFHFISKIENLNFKESVEMLANRAGVELPVSGNFEDDKLAKLKSRVYEVNKCAAEFYHENLYKPTAKPGQEYVKKRHLDNKTLKAFKIGYSGRFNELYTELKSKGFTEEEILASCLVNKNPDGKFIDRFRNRLMFPIFD
;
A
#
# COMPACT_ATOMS: atom_id res chain seq x y z
N ASN A 1 -5.14 -35.97 1.10
CA ASN A 1 -5.17 -34.76 0.26
C ASN A 1 -6.52 -34.09 0.38
N TYR A 2 -6.55 -32.78 0.43
CA TYR A 2 -7.76 -31.97 0.42
C TYR A 2 -7.97 -31.40 -0.98
N MET A 3 -9.23 -31.34 -1.42
CA MET A 3 -9.60 -30.77 -2.71
C MET A 3 -10.59 -29.62 -2.50
N GLY A 4 -10.44 -28.55 -3.26
CA GLY A 4 -11.31 -27.39 -3.17
C GLY A 4 -11.28 -26.52 -4.43
N LEU A 5 -12.02 -25.41 -4.40
CA LEU A 5 -11.95 -24.40 -5.45
C LEU A 5 -10.63 -23.62 -5.36
N CYS A 6 -10.06 -23.31 -6.52
CA CYS A 6 -8.80 -22.59 -6.59
C CYS A 6 -8.99 -21.10 -6.25
N PRO A 7 -8.17 -20.52 -5.33
CA PRO A 7 -8.23 -19.10 -5.03
C PRO A 7 -7.59 -18.23 -6.13
N PHE A 8 -6.83 -18.81 -7.06
CA PHE A 8 -6.06 -18.09 -8.07
C PHE A 8 -6.73 -17.99 -9.45
N HIS A 9 -7.84 -18.75 -9.68
CA HIS A 9 -8.64 -18.61 -10.88
C HIS A 9 -10.10 -19.01 -10.60
N LYS A 10 -11.02 -18.55 -11.43
CA LYS A 10 -12.45 -18.87 -11.30
C LYS A 10 -12.74 -20.25 -11.91
N GLU A 11 -13.33 -21.12 -11.12
CA GLU A 11 -13.78 -22.45 -11.56
C GLU A 11 -15.08 -22.86 -10.85
N LYS A 12 -15.79 -23.84 -11.42
CA LYS A 12 -17.04 -24.37 -10.86
C LYS A 12 -16.85 -25.69 -10.12
N SER A 13 -15.77 -26.41 -10.43
CA SER A 13 -15.43 -27.72 -9.83
C SER A 13 -14.04 -27.62 -9.21
N GLY A 14 -13.84 -28.20 -8.04
CA GLY A 14 -12.58 -28.12 -7.31
C GLY A 14 -11.43 -28.82 -8.04
N SER A 15 -10.42 -28.06 -8.44
CA SER A 15 -9.18 -28.55 -9.03
C SER A 15 -7.94 -28.20 -8.18
N PHE A 16 -8.13 -27.53 -7.07
CA PHE A 16 -7.06 -27.13 -6.14
C PHE A 16 -6.85 -28.23 -5.10
N CYS A 17 -5.68 -28.84 -5.12
CA CYS A 17 -5.28 -29.92 -4.22
C CYS A 17 -4.23 -29.45 -3.21
N VAL A 18 -4.44 -29.79 -1.94
CA VAL A 18 -3.43 -29.60 -0.86
C VAL A 18 -3.04 -30.97 -0.33
N SER A 19 -1.75 -31.23 -0.28
CA SER A 19 -1.17 -32.43 0.31
C SER A 19 -0.44 -32.07 1.62
N PRO A 20 -1.03 -32.35 2.80
CA PRO A 20 -0.39 -32.09 4.07
C PRO A 20 0.90 -32.87 4.25
N ASP A 21 0.94 -34.14 3.83
CA ASP A 21 2.11 -35.01 3.97
C ASP A 21 3.31 -34.51 3.17
N LYS A 22 3.05 -33.93 1.99
CA LYS A 22 4.09 -33.37 1.13
C LYS A 22 4.33 -31.88 1.36
N GLN A 23 3.49 -31.23 2.16
CA GLN A 23 3.54 -29.78 2.42
C GLN A 23 3.50 -28.93 1.15
N ILE A 24 2.69 -29.36 0.16
CA ILE A 24 2.55 -28.68 -1.13
C ILE A 24 1.08 -28.53 -1.51
N PHE A 25 0.83 -27.56 -2.39
CA PHE A 25 -0.43 -27.42 -3.10
C PHE A 25 -0.19 -27.47 -4.61
N HIS A 26 -1.20 -27.87 -5.36
CA HIS A 26 -1.22 -27.82 -6.81
C HIS A 26 -2.64 -27.66 -7.33
N CYS A 27 -2.84 -26.76 -8.28
CA CYS A 27 -4.10 -26.61 -8.98
C CYS A 27 -4.01 -27.28 -10.36
N PHE A 28 -4.84 -28.28 -10.61
CA PHE A 28 -4.89 -28.99 -11.89
C PHE A 28 -5.59 -28.18 -12.99
N GLY A 29 -6.32 -27.09 -12.63
CA GLY A 29 -6.98 -26.20 -13.59
C GLY A 29 -6.05 -25.16 -14.18
N CYS A 30 -5.31 -24.42 -13.35
CA CYS A 30 -4.42 -23.33 -13.81
C CYS A 30 -2.92 -23.65 -13.69
N GLY A 31 -2.54 -24.85 -13.20
CA GLY A 31 -1.16 -25.27 -13.08
C GLY A 31 -0.36 -24.61 -11.92
N VAL A 32 -0.96 -23.69 -11.17
CA VAL A 32 -0.28 -23.05 -10.03
C VAL A 32 -0.03 -24.09 -8.94
N GLY A 33 1.19 -24.13 -8.43
CA GLY A 33 1.58 -25.03 -7.35
C GLY A 33 2.81 -24.56 -6.61
N GLY A 34 3.10 -25.18 -5.47
CA GLY A 34 4.25 -24.86 -4.64
C GLY A 34 4.05 -25.25 -3.18
N ASN A 35 4.89 -24.69 -2.31
CA ASN A 35 4.79 -24.82 -0.87
C ASN A 35 4.00 -23.65 -0.24
N VAL A 36 3.93 -23.62 1.10
CA VAL A 36 3.22 -22.56 1.85
C VAL A 36 3.73 -21.16 1.54
N PHE A 37 5.04 -20.99 1.34
CA PHE A 37 5.62 -19.69 1.00
C PHE A 37 5.13 -19.18 -0.37
N HIS A 38 5.09 -20.08 -1.37
CA HIS A 38 4.53 -19.75 -2.68
C HIS A 38 3.04 -19.45 -2.62
N PHE A 39 2.29 -20.14 -1.76
CA PHE A 39 0.87 -19.88 -1.56
C PHE A 39 0.64 -18.47 -1.02
N ILE A 40 1.30 -18.12 0.09
CA ILE A 40 1.19 -16.80 0.73
C ILE A 40 1.69 -15.69 -0.22
N SER A 41 2.83 -15.90 -0.88
CA SER A 41 3.35 -14.94 -1.86
C SER A 41 2.34 -14.59 -2.95
N LYS A 42 1.56 -15.60 -3.43
CA LYS A 42 0.56 -15.37 -4.47
C LYS A 42 -0.77 -14.81 -3.97
N ILE A 43 -1.25 -15.26 -2.79
CA ILE A 43 -2.55 -14.84 -2.27
C ILE A 43 -2.48 -13.40 -1.72
N GLU A 44 -1.37 -13.04 -1.08
CA GLU A 44 -1.14 -11.73 -0.46
C GLU A 44 -0.35 -10.78 -1.38
N ASN A 45 0.02 -11.23 -2.58
CA ASN A 45 0.85 -10.48 -3.53
C ASN A 45 2.17 -9.98 -2.92
N LEU A 46 2.83 -10.82 -2.14
CA LEU A 46 4.09 -10.56 -1.46
C LEU A 46 5.27 -11.16 -2.23
N ASN A 47 6.47 -10.57 -2.06
CA ASN A 47 7.69 -11.24 -2.50
C ASN A 47 8.03 -12.41 -1.55
N PHE A 48 9.04 -13.24 -1.92
CA PHE A 48 9.40 -14.42 -1.14
C PHE A 48 9.85 -14.07 0.30
N LYS A 49 10.66 -13.02 0.48
CA LYS A 49 11.14 -12.58 1.79
C LYS A 49 9.97 -12.11 2.68
N GLU A 50 9.09 -11.28 2.14
CA GLU A 50 7.89 -10.81 2.84
C GLU A 50 6.96 -11.96 3.26
N SER A 51 6.80 -12.99 2.41
CA SER A 51 5.99 -14.16 2.75
C SER A 51 6.64 -15.03 3.85
N VAL A 52 7.97 -15.10 3.88
CA VAL A 52 8.70 -15.77 4.97
C VAL A 52 8.55 -15.00 6.28
N GLU A 53 8.70 -13.69 6.26
CA GLU A 53 8.52 -12.81 7.43
C GLU A 53 7.10 -12.90 8.00
N MET A 54 6.09 -12.86 7.14
CA MET A 54 4.68 -13.00 7.53
C MET A 54 4.40 -14.36 8.21
N LEU A 55 4.90 -15.43 7.61
CA LEU A 55 4.71 -16.78 8.17
C LEU A 55 5.50 -17.00 9.47
N ALA A 56 6.71 -16.44 9.57
CA ALA A 56 7.50 -16.48 10.77
C ALA A 56 6.81 -15.76 11.94
N ASN A 57 6.31 -14.55 11.70
CA ASN A 57 5.53 -13.80 12.69
C ASN A 57 4.29 -14.58 13.14
N ARG A 58 3.58 -15.22 12.22
CA ARG A 58 2.41 -16.04 12.53
C ARG A 58 2.76 -17.29 13.33
N ALA A 59 3.93 -17.88 13.08
CA ALA A 59 4.41 -19.06 13.77
C ALA A 59 5.18 -18.75 15.06
N GLY A 60 5.42 -17.48 15.40
CA GLY A 60 6.24 -17.07 16.55
C GLY A 60 7.73 -17.45 16.39
N VAL A 61 8.22 -17.57 15.16
CA VAL A 61 9.60 -17.90 14.84
C VAL A 61 10.39 -16.62 14.59
N GLU A 62 11.46 -16.42 15.33
CA GLU A 62 12.40 -15.33 15.08
C GLU A 62 13.29 -15.69 13.88
N LEU A 63 13.25 -14.85 12.86
CA LEU A 63 14.14 -15.00 11.71
C LEU A 63 15.53 -14.44 12.04
N PRO A 64 16.61 -15.12 11.60
CA PRO A 64 17.93 -14.54 11.72
C PRO A 64 17.98 -13.23 10.93
N VAL A 65 18.49 -12.17 11.54
CA VAL A 65 18.71 -10.88 10.86
C VAL A 65 19.73 -11.14 9.75
N SER A 66 19.25 -11.21 8.52
CA SER A 66 20.15 -11.36 7.37
C SER A 66 20.91 -10.05 7.21
N GLY A 67 22.21 -10.07 7.51
CA GLY A 67 23.08 -8.91 7.54
C GLY A 67 23.42 -8.33 6.16
N ASN A 68 22.44 -8.18 5.28
CA ASN A 68 22.61 -7.42 4.05
C ASN A 68 22.18 -5.98 4.33
N PHE A 69 23.14 -5.10 4.57
CA PHE A 69 22.94 -3.68 4.84
C PHE A 69 22.04 -2.99 3.79
N GLU A 70 22.05 -3.46 2.54
CA GLU A 70 21.20 -2.94 1.47
C GLU A 70 19.73 -3.35 1.65
N ASP A 71 19.46 -4.59 2.04
CA ASP A 71 18.10 -5.08 2.29
C ASP A 71 17.48 -4.39 3.51
N ASP A 72 18.26 -4.17 4.56
CA ASP A 72 17.80 -3.46 5.75
C ASP A 72 17.53 -1.98 5.47
N LYS A 73 18.35 -1.36 4.63
CA LYS A 73 18.14 0.04 4.17
C LYS A 73 16.84 0.15 3.36
N LEU A 74 16.62 -0.78 2.43
CA LEU A 74 15.42 -0.80 1.60
C LEU A 74 14.16 -1.08 2.42
N ALA A 75 14.20 -2.03 3.34
CA ALA A 75 13.09 -2.33 4.26
C ALA A 75 12.74 -1.12 5.13
N LYS A 76 13.76 -0.44 5.66
CA LYS A 76 13.58 0.79 6.43
C LYS A 76 12.98 1.92 5.58
N LEU A 77 13.46 2.10 4.35
CA LEU A 77 12.91 3.11 3.43
C LEU A 77 11.45 2.80 3.10
N LYS A 78 11.10 1.53 2.84
CA LYS A 78 9.71 1.09 2.59
C LYS A 78 8.79 1.43 3.76
N SER A 79 9.21 1.12 5.00
CA SER A 79 8.46 1.49 6.20
C SER A 79 8.24 3.00 6.31
N ARG A 80 9.29 3.79 6.06
CA ARG A 80 9.20 5.25 6.09
C ARG A 80 8.27 5.81 4.99
N VAL A 81 8.27 5.20 3.80
CA VAL A 81 7.33 5.55 2.72
C VAL A 81 5.88 5.30 3.12
N TYR A 82 5.57 4.21 3.82
CA TYR A 82 4.22 4.00 4.37
C TYR A 82 3.82 5.09 5.36
N GLU A 83 4.73 5.53 6.23
CA GLU A 83 4.47 6.64 7.15
C GLU A 83 4.23 7.96 6.40
N VAL A 84 5.01 8.26 5.35
CA VAL A 84 4.79 9.41 4.46
C VAL A 84 3.40 9.36 3.83
N ASN A 85 3.02 8.22 3.27
CA ASN A 85 1.72 8.03 2.62
C ASN A 85 0.56 8.19 3.60
N LYS A 86 0.67 7.64 4.81
CA LYS A 86 -0.31 7.81 5.88
C LYS A 86 -0.47 9.28 6.25
N CYS A 87 0.65 9.96 6.44
CA CYS A 87 0.67 11.39 6.78
C CYS A 87 0.06 12.25 5.66
N ALA A 88 0.36 11.94 4.39
CA ALA A 88 -0.22 12.63 3.24
C ALA A 88 -1.73 12.40 3.14
N ALA A 89 -2.22 11.18 3.42
CA ALA A 89 -3.65 10.90 3.42
C ALA A 89 -4.39 11.72 4.48
N GLU A 90 -3.83 11.83 5.68
CA GLU A 90 -4.36 12.67 6.75
C GLU A 90 -4.36 14.16 6.37
N PHE A 91 -3.25 14.66 5.85
CA PHE A 91 -3.12 16.02 5.37
C PHE A 91 -4.15 16.38 4.29
N TYR A 92 -4.33 15.51 3.28
CA TYR A 92 -5.32 15.73 2.23
C TYR A 92 -6.75 15.66 2.78
N HIS A 93 -7.02 14.78 3.72
CA HIS A 93 -8.33 14.69 4.36
C HIS A 93 -8.67 15.98 5.10
N GLU A 94 -7.77 16.50 5.91
CA GLU A 94 -7.93 17.77 6.62
C GLU A 94 -8.07 18.95 5.66
N ASN A 95 -7.29 18.96 4.57
CA ASN A 95 -7.36 20.01 3.54
C ASN A 95 -8.74 20.13 2.92
N LEU A 96 -9.50 19.03 2.77
CA LEU A 96 -10.84 19.07 2.19
C LEU A 96 -11.80 19.97 2.96
N TYR A 97 -11.59 20.14 4.26
CA TYR A 97 -12.44 20.97 5.13
C TYR A 97 -11.99 22.43 5.21
N LYS A 98 -10.84 22.79 4.63
CA LYS A 98 -10.33 24.16 4.64
C LYS A 98 -11.11 25.06 3.64
N PRO A 99 -11.23 26.36 3.90
CA PRO A 99 -11.88 27.30 2.99
C PRO A 99 -11.29 27.32 1.58
N THR A 100 -10.01 26.98 1.44
CA THR A 100 -9.28 26.91 0.17
C THR A 100 -9.69 25.73 -0.71
N ALA A 101 -10.38 24.73 -0.15
CA ALA A 101 -10.81 23.51 -0.85
C ALA A 101 -12.18 23.60 -1.51
N LYS A 102 -12.73 24.80 -1.75
CA LYS A 102 -14.04 24.99 -2.40
C LYS A 102 -14.27 24.09 -3.62
N PRO A 103 -13.31 23.98 -4.60
CA PRO A 103 -13.54 23.11 -5.76
C PRO A 103 -13.72 21.63 -5.38
N GLY A 104 -12.97 21.14 -4.39
CA GLY A 104 -13.11 19.78 -3.87
C GLY A 104 -14.45 19.57 -3.16
N GLN A 105 -14.87 20.54 -2.34
CA GLN A 105 -16.14 20.51 -1.61
C GLN A 105 -17.36 20.56 -2.56
N GLU A 106 -17.30 21.36 -3.60
CA GLU A 106 -18.34 21.40 -4.64
C GLU A 106 -18.46 20.09 -5.39
N TYR A 107 -17.32 19.46 -5.71
CA TYR A 107 -17.30 18.16 -6.36
C TYR A 107 -17.88 17.05 -5.46
N VAL A 108 -17.53 17.05 -4.17
CA VAL A 108 -18.08 16.15 -3.16
C VAL A 108 -19.60 16.26 -3.09
N LYS A 109 -20.13 17.49 -3.02
CA LYS A 109 -21.58 17.76 -3.05
C LYS A 109 -22.24 17.26 -4.32
N LYS A 110 -21.65 17.56 -5.49
CA LYS A 110 -22.13 17.10 -6.80
C LYS A 110 -22.21 15.58 -6.90
N ARG A 111 -21.31 14.86 -6.22
CA ARG A 111 -21.27 13.39 -6.18
C ARG A 111 -22.08 12.78 -5.05
N HIS A 112 -22.78 13.60 -4.26
CA HIS A 112 -23.58 13.15 -3.11
C HIS A 112 -22.79 12.32 -2.10
N LEU A 113 -21.50 12.63 -1.93
CA LEU A 113 -20.66 11.98 -0.92
C LEU A 113 -20.97 12.60 0.45
N ASP A 114 -21.49 11.79 1.36
CA ASP A 114 -21.80 12.23 2.71
C ASP A 114 -20.56 12.24 3.62
N ASN A 115 -20.70 12.92 4.77
CA ASN A 115 -19.60 13.02 5.73
C ASN A 115 -19.16 11.67 6.31
N LYS A 116 -20.05 10.67 6.36
CA LYS A 116 -19.72 9.33 6.82
C LYS A 116 -18.79 8.64 5.82
N THR A 117 -19.11 8.74 4.55
CA THR A 117 -18.27 8.23 3.45
C THR A 117 -16.91 8.94 3.40
N LEU A 118 -16.90 10.28 3.50
CA LEU A 118 -15.65 11.05 3.50
C LEU A 118 -14.69 10.61 4.61
N LYS A 119 -15.21 10.40 5.82
CA LYS A 119 -14.43 9.95 6.97
C LYS A 119 -14.00 8.50 6.85
N ALA A 120 -14.93 7.60 6.45
CA ALA A 120 -14.65 6.17 6.35
C ALA A 120 -13.54 5.86 5.35
N PHE A 121 -13.53 6.56 4.21
CA PHE A 121 -12.53 6.39 3.15
C PHE A 121 -11.41 7.43 3.20
N LYS A 122 -11.35 8.28 4.22
CA LYS A 122 -10.38 9.38 4.33
C LYS A 122 -10.22 10.19 3.04
N ILE A 123 -11.33 10.42 2.34
CA ILE A 123 -11.33 11.19 1.10
C ILE A 123 -10.80 12.59 1.40
N GLY A 124 -9.88 13.07 0.58
CA GLY A 124 -9.18 14.32 0.79
C GLY A 124 -9.09 15.22 -0.45
N TYR A 125 -8.39 16.33 -0.32
CA TYR A 125 -8.16 17.28 -1.39
C TYR A 125 -6.70 17.76 -1.39
N SER A 126 -6.02 17.67 -2.54
CA SER A 126 -4.59 17.95 -2.63
C SER A 126 -4.22 19.45 -2.60
N GLY A 127 -5.21 20.35 -2.66
CA GLY A 127 -4.92 21.78 -2.70
C GLY A 127 -4.42 22.25 -4.07
N ARG A 128 -4.02 23.53 -4.14
CA ARG A 128 -3.55 24.18 -5.38
C ARG A 128 -2.03 24.35 -5.45
N PHE A 129 -1.37 24.41 -4.29
CA PHE A 129 0.05 24.76 -4.15
C PHE A 129 0.86 23.61 -3.58
N ASN A 130 2.17 23.78 -3.48
CA ASN A 130 3.12 22.81 -2.91
C ASN A 130 3.06 22.79 -1.38
N GLU A 131 1.90 22.42 -0.85
CA GLU A 131 1.64 22.42 0.60
C GLU A 131 2.08 21.11 1.24
N LEU A 132 1.95 19.99 0.51
CA LEU A 132 2.30 18.67 1.03
C LEU A 132 3.80 18.54 1.33
N TYR A 133 4.66 18.99 0.41
CA TYR A 133 6.10 18.94 0.65
C TYR A 133 6.50 19.67 1.93
N THR A 134 5.96 20.87 2.14
CA THR A 134 6.22 21.67 3.34
C THR A 134 5.73 20.95 4.59
N GLU A 135 4.54 20.37 4.56
CA GLU A 135 3.98 19.59 5.66
C GLU A 135 4.84 18.38 6.01
N LEU A 136 5.23 17.59 5.01
CA LEU A 136 6.07 16.40 5.24
C LEU A 136 7.45 16.77 5.80
N LYS A 137 8.05 17.86 5.33
CA LYS A 137 9.32 18.37 5.88
C LYS A 137 9.18 18.81 7.34
N SER A 138 8.08 19.47 7.68
CA SER A 138 7.81 19.91 9.07
C SER A 138 7.66 18.73 10.04
N LYS A 139 7.19 17.57 9.53
CA LYS A 139 7.07 16.31 10.28
C LYS A 139 8.37 15.48 10.33
N GLY A 140 9.47 16.01 9.79
CA GLY A 140 10.79 15.42 9.90
C GLY A 140 11.13 14.36 8.87
N PHE A 141 10.33 14.21 7.79
CA PHE A 141 10.67 13.32 6.70
C PHE A 141 11.84 13.86 5.87
N THR A 142 12.72 12.96 5.44
CA THR A 142 13.85 13.30 4.56
C THR A 142 13.38 13.49 3.11
N GLU A 143 14.21 14.17 2.30
CA GLU A 143 13.91 14.32 0.87
C GLU A 143 13.88 12.98 0.15
N GLU A 144 14.74 12.02 0.53
CA GLU A 144 14.78 10.68 -0.03
C GLU A 144 13.46 9.94 0.22
N GLU A 145 12.95 9.96 1.46
CA GLU A 145 11.68 9.34 1.86
C GLU A 145 10.48 9.96 1.11
N ILE A 146 10.46 11.30 1.01
CA ILE A 146 9.39 12.04 0.31
C ILE A 146 9.41 11.73 -1.19
N LEU A 147 10.57 11.71 -1.84
CA LEU A 147 10.69 11.37 -3.27
C LEU A 147 10.34 9.91 -3.53
N ALA A 148 10.77 8.99 -2.65
CA ALA A 148 10.44 7.57 -2.74
C ALA A 148 8.93 7.30 -2.65
N SER A 149 8.16 8.15 -1.96
CA SER A 149 6.68 8.05 -1.92
C SER A 149 6.00 8.38 -3.25
N CYS A 150 6.70 9.00 -4.19
CA CYS A 150 6.16 9.49 -5.46
C CYS A 150 5.02 10.52 -5.32
N LEU A 151 4.82 11.12 -4.16
CA LEU A 151 3.83 12.19 -3.94
C LEU A 151 4.36 13.57 -4.31
N VAL A 152 5.68 13.70 -4.34
CA VAL A 152 6.40 14.93 -4.67
C VAL A 152 7.45 14.61 -5.73
N ASN A 153 7.63 15.49 -6.70
CA ASN A 153 8.66 15.39 -7.73
C ASN A 153 9.72 16.48 -7.50
N LYS A 154 10.95 16.24 -7.96
CA LYS A 154 12.01 17.25 -8.01
C LYS A 154 12.23 17.68 -9.45
N ASN A 155 12.10 18.98 -9.73
CA ASN A 155 12.34 19.53 -11.07
C ASN A 155 13.84 19.59 -11.39
N PRO A 156 14.22 19.78 -12.68
CA PRO A 156 15.61 20.01 -13.07
C PRO A 156 16.27 21.18 -12.32
N ASP A 157 15.51 22.21 -11.97
CA ASP A 157 15.96 23.36 -11.17
C ASP A 157 16.14 23.05 -9.67
N GLY A 158 15.96 21.79 -9.25
CA GLY A 158 16.10 21.36 -7.87
C GLY A 158 14.91 21.67 -6.96
N LYS A 159 13.84 22.27 -7.47
CA LYS A 159 12.62 22.60 -6.70
C LYS A 159 11.71 21.38 -6.53
N PHE A 160 11.15 21.22 -5.34
CA PHE A 160 10.17 20.20 -5.02
C PHE A 160 8.76 20.69 -5.40
N ILE A 161 8.00 19.81 -6.06
CA ILE A 161 6.66 20.13 -6.56
C ILE A 161 5.73 18.98 -6.21
N ASP A 162 4.61 19.28 -5.55
CA ASP A 162 3.55 18.31 -5.27
C ASP A 162 3.02 17.73 -6.59
N ARG A 163 3.00 16.40 -6.68
CA ARG A 163 2.53 15.68 -7.87
C ARG A 163 1.05 15.87 -8.12
N PHE A 164 0.27 15.89 -7.04
CA PHE A 164 -1.18 16.05 -7.10
C PHE A 164 -1.56 17.48 -6.72
N ARG A 165 -2.25 18.16 -7.63
CA ARG A 165 -2.75 19.51 -7.42
C ARG A 165 -4.17 19.63 -7.91
N ASN A 166 -5.02 20.27 -7.13
CA ASN A 166 -6.44 20.50 -7.45
C ASN A 166 -7.18 19.18 -7.74
N ARG A 167 -6.93 18.13 -6.93
CA ARG A 167 -7.49 16.79 -7.09
C ARG A 167 -8.19 16.33 -5.83
N LEU A 168 -9.33 15.66 -6.01
CA LEU A 168 -9.91 14.84 -4.96
C LEU A 168 -9.06 13.56 -4.83
N MET A 169 -8.70 13.22 -3.58
CA MET A 169 -7.81 12.12 -3.26
C MET A 169 -8.58 10.98 -2.61
N PHE A 170 -8.41 9.78 -3.11
CA PHE A 170 -8.98 8.54 -2.58
C PHE A 170 -7.83 7.65 -2.16
N PRO A 171 -7.43 7.64 -0.89
CA PRO A 171 -6.37 6.76 -0.43
C PRO A 171 -6.85 5.31 -0.42
N ILE A 172 -5.93 4.39 -0.74
CA ILE A 172 -6.14 2.95 -0.62
C ILE A 172 -5.31 2.50 0.57
N PHE A 173 -5.92 1.79 1.49
CA PHE A 173 -5.28 1.20 2.68
C PHE A 173 -5.32 -0.31 2.54
N ASP A 174 -4.19 -0.96 2.85
CA ASP A 174 -4.06 -2.41 2.99
C ASP A 174 -4.51 -2.88 4.37
#